data_5972d6f3370f8cd52472749876701aa4
#
_entry.id   5972d6f3370f8cd52472749876701aa4
#
_cell.length_a   1.000
_cell.length_b   1.000
_cell.length_c   1.000
_cell.angle_alpha   90.00
_cell.angle_beta   90.00
_cell.angle_gamma   90.00
#
_symmetry.space_group_name_H-M   'P 1'
#
loop_
_entity.id
_entity.type
_entity.pdbx_description
1 polymer ?
#
loop_
_entity_poly.entity_id
_entity_poly.type
_entity_poly.pdbx_seq_one_letter_code
_entity_poly.pdbx_strand_id
1 'polypeptide(L)'
;MAQNVFILPWASTSSADAQRVVRYTKMSDAASAEAYRLHVGTDTIVVSAASREGFMNAWHTIAQLSTKKGVPCADIVDEPAYKWRGLMIDVVRHFFPISFLKEQINVMASYKFNRLHLHLTDAEGWRMEIKRYPRLTDSIAYRPIEPWLEWREAGTPYCSKDAPGAYGGYYTQDELRDLVAYAAERGITIVPEIEMPGHSGAVLTAYPELSCTHEPHKQADYCAGSIATYDFLENVLTEVMDVFPSHYIHVGGDEAAKKSWPTCPLCQMKMRELGTDNVNDLQAYFITRMGQFLNRFGRQLVGWDEVTAGDLSKNTTVMVWRGTNRAHEAIKHGYDVVLSPTSHCYFDLYQDAPALQLPAFTGYIPLEKVYSYVPGGDLPEAERKLVTGVQGNLWTEHVATTEHVEQMLWPRGMALAEIGWNGTPKKNYTEFRKRALHQVEVLRSIGQHPFDLKHEVGPRPESLKPAKNKALGAKVVYNKPMNKSYTAGGEQALVDGKRGGWAYSDGRWQAFTGSPEAMDVTIDLGKRTSLSGIEIGFMQMTRPGVNLPSQVTVALSNDGETFTEVYSKDEPQERTLKALYRTHAWRGHKSARYIRVKAKASTFGGFIMCDEVIVK
;
A
#
# COMPACT_ATOMS: atom_id res chain seq x y z
N MET A 1 18.82 -0.61 -24.35
CA MET A 1 18.47 -1.80 -25.16
C MET A 1 17.63 -2.74 -24.32
N ALA A 2 16.37 -2.39 -24.12
CA ALA A 2 15.41 -3.28 -23.45
C ALA A 2 14.58 -3.98 -24.52
N GLN A 3 15.20 -4.90 -25.23
CA GLN A 3 14.49 -5.78 -26.15
C GLN A 3 14.32 -7.13 -25.51
N ASN A 4 13.03 -7.50 -25.32
CA ASN A 4 12.55 -8.88 -25.18
C ASN A 4 12.93 -9.61 -23.87
N VAL A 5 12.22 -9.29 -22.81
CA VAL A 5 12.26 -10.04 -21.53
C VAL A 5 11.83 -11.51 -21.70
N PHE A 6 11.20 -11.87 -22.80
CA PHE A 6 10.75 -13.24 -23.10
C PHE A 6 10.98 -13.60 -24.58
N ILE A 7 12.23 -13.52 -25.05
CA ILE A 7 12.59 -14.26 -26.24
C ILE A 7 12.72 -15.73 -25.84
N LEU A 8 11.80 -16.54 -26.32
CA LEU A 8 12.07 -17.98 -26.37
C LEU A 8 13.37 -18.16 -27.17
N PRO A 9 14.32 -19.00 -26.71
CA PRO A 9 15.58 -19.24 -27.41
C PRO A 9 15.38 -20.08 -28.70
N TRP A 10 14.37 -19.74 -29.48
CA TRP A 10 13.88 -20.48 -30.64
C TRP A 10 13.98 -19.58 -31.85
N ALA A 11 14.94 -19.85 -32.69
CA ALA A 11 14.98 -19.26 -34.00
C ALA A 11 13.73 -19.72 -34.80
N SER A 12 12.92 -18.77 -35.31
CA SER A 12 11.86 -19.10 -36.26
C SER A 12 12.50 -19.50 -37.57
N THR A 13 12.37 -20.78 -37.95
CA THR A 13 12.71 -21.26 -39.29
C THR A 13 11.45 -21.40 -40.13
N SER A 14 11.59 -21.36 -41.46
CA SER A 14 10.48 -21.66 -42.36
C SER A 14 9.96 -23.09 -42.14
N SER A 15 8.66 -23.33 -42.33
CA SER A 15 7.98 -24.57 -42.00
C SER A 15 8.51 -25.84 -42.67
N ALA A 16 9.38 -25.74 -43.69
CA ALA A 16 9.93 -26.87 -44.42
C ALA A 16 11.12 -27.55 -43.70
N ASP A 17 11.85 -26.81 -42.83
CA ASP A 17 13.06 -27.33 -42.17
C ASP A 17 12.91 -27.42 -40.65
N ALA A 18 11.72 -27.11 -40.10
CA ALA A 18 11.47 -27.09 -38.67
C ALA A 18 11.29 -28.52 -38.12
N GLN A 19 12.20 -28.95 -37.27
CA GLN A 19 12.05 -30.20 -36.50
C GLN A 19 10.99 -30.10 -35.40
N ARG A 20 10.51 -28.88 -35.10
CA ARG A 20 9.48 -28.60 -34.07
C ARG A 20 8.53 -27.53 -34.57
N VAL A 21 7.24 -27.68 -34.30
CA VAL A 21 6.18 -26.83 -34.83
C VAL A 21 5.42 -26.18 -33.72
N VAL A 22 5.14 -24.87 -33.83
CA VAL A 22 4.16 -24.18 -32.99
C VAL A 22 2.87 -23.98 -33.81
N ARG A 23 1.76 -24.45 -33.29
CA ARG A 23 0.43 -24.29 -33.90
C ARG A 23 -0.46 -23.40 -33.04
N TYR A 24 -1.13 -22.48 -33.70
CA TYR A 24 -2.14 -21.62 -33.08
C TYR A 24 -3.54 -22.08 -33.52
N THR A 25 -4.44 -22.25 -32.53
CA THR A 25 -5.82 -22.67 -32.79
C THR A 25 -6.78 -21.71 -32.10
N LYS A 26 -7.81 -21.28 -32.82
CA LYS A 26 -8.85 -20.43 -32.24
C LYS A 26 -9.83 -21.30 -31.45
N MET A 27 -10.09 -20.93 -30.18
CA MET A 27 -11.12 -21.53 -29.34
C MET A 27 -12.44 -20.81 -29.55
N SER A 28 -13.53 -21.60 -29.71
CA SER A 28 -14.90 -21.09 -29.72
C SER A 28 -15.63 -21.26 -28.40
N ASP A 29 -15.09 -22.08 -27.50
CA ASP A 29 -15.67 -22.49 -26.21
C ASP A 29 -14.87 -21.95 -25.01
N ALA A 30 -14.14 -20.86 -25.17
CA ALA A 30 -13.37 -20.26 -24.10
C ALA A 30 -14.28 -19.61 -23.04
N ALA A 31 -14.04 -19.89 -21.78
CA ALA A 31 -14.80 -19.32 -20.66
C ALA A 31 -14.54 -17.81 -20.47
N SER A 32 -13.36 -17.34 -20.88
CA SER A 32 -13.01 -15.92 -20.91
C SER A 32 -12.11 -15.59 -22.10
N ALA A 33 -11.97 -14.30 -22.43
CA ALA A 33 -11.04 -13.85 -23.46
C ALA A 33 -9.58 -14.19 -23.10
N GLU A 34 -9.24 -14.28 -21.83
CA GLU A 34 -7.89 -14.56 -21.33
C GLU A 34 -7.58 -16.06 -21.16
N ALA A 35 -8.59 -16.94 -21.32
CA ALA A 35 -8.43 -18.39 -21.20
C ALA A 35 -7.62 -18.97 -22.37
N TYR A 36 -6.87 -20.03 -22.08
CA TYR A 36 -6.11 -20.76 -23.09
C TYR A 36 -5.99 -22.25 -22.78
N ARG A 37 -5.67 -23.02 -23.83
CA ARG A 37 -5.19 -24.40 -23.72
C ARG A 37 -3.80 -24.46 -24.33
N LEU A 38 -2.91 -25.14 -23.64
CA LEU A 38 -1.51 -25.32 -24.06
C LEU A 38 -1.17 -26.81 -24.01
N HIS A 39 -0.80 -27.36 -25.17
CA HIS A 39 -0.20 -28.67 -25.27
C HIS A 39 1.27 -28.53 -25.67
N VAL A 40 2.17 -29.05 -24.86
CA VAL A 40 3.61 -29.13 -25.15
C VAL A 40 3.96 -30.59 -25.32
N GLY A 41 4.13 -31.03 -26.56
CA GLY A 41 4.63 -32.35 -26.93
C GLY A 41 6.14 -32.34 -27.20
N THR A 42 6.67 -33.46 -27.67
CA THR A 42 8.10 -33.62 -28.04
C THR A 42 8.48 -32.77 -29.25
N ASP A 43 7.58 -32.68 -30.24
CA ASP A 43 7.84 -32.06 -31.54
C ASP A 43 6.91 -30.89 -31.84
N THR A 44 5.87 -30.71 -31.05
CA THR A 44 4.81 -29.75 -31.33
C THR A 44 4.35 -29.03 -30.07
N ILE A 45 4.21 -27.71 -30.14
CA ILE A 45 3.50 -26.90 -29.17
C ILE A 45 2.20 -26.44 -29.83
N VAL A 46 1.05 -26.72 -29.21
CA VAL A 46 -0.24 -26.22 -29.65
C VAL A 46 -0.76 -25.22 -28.62
N VAL A 47 -0.98 -23.98 -29.07
CA VAL A 47 -1.58 -22.93 -28.26
C VAL A 47 -2.98 -22.64 -28.80
N SER A 48 -3.99 -22.82 -27.97
CA SER A 48 -5.39 -22.55 -28.32
C SER A 48 -5.94 -21.45 -27.42
N ALA A 49 -6.54 -20.41 -28.00
CA ALA A 49 -7.16 -19.31 -27.27
C ALA A 49 -8.26 -18.64 -28.11
N ALA A 50 -9.16 -17.90 -27.47
CA ALA A 50 -10.22 -17.15 -28.15
C ALA A 50 -9.76 -15.77 -28.59
N SER A 51 -8.81 -15.17 -27.89
CA SER A 51 -8.33 -13.82 -28.09
C SER A 51 -6.80 -13.72 -28.09
N ARG A 52 -6.29 -12.52 -28.40
CA ARG A 52 -4.87 -12.19 -28.30
C ARG A 52 -4.34 -12.36 -26.87
N GLU A 53 -5.12 -11.93 -25.88
CA GLU A 53 -4.75 -12.00 -24.45
C GLU A 53 -4.57 -13.45 -24.00
N GLY A 54 -5.45 -14.36 -24.43
CA GLY A 54 -5.30 -15.79 -24.14
C GLY A 54 -4.03 -16.39 -24.76
N PHE A 55 -3.70 -16.04 -26.01
CA PHE A 55 -2.42 -16.43 -26.62
C PHE A 55 -1.21 -15.89 -25.85
N MET A 56 -1.25 -14.62 -25.43
CA MET A 56 -0.18 -14.00 -24.65
C MET A 56 0.00 -14.72 -23.30
N ASN A 57 -1.09 -15.02 -22.60
CA ASN A 57 -1.05 -15.73 -21.32
C ASN A 57 -0.44 -17.13 -21.47
N ALA A 58 -0.74 -17.83 -22.56
CA ALA A 58 -0.11 -19.11 -22.88
C ALA A 58 1.40 -18.97 -23.08
N TRP A 59 1.84 -17.92 -23.81
CA TRP A 59 3.26 -17.63 -24.01
C TRP A 59 3.99 -17.29 -22.71
N HIS A 60 3.39 -16.52 -21.83
CA HIS A 60 3.94 -16.25 -20.50
C HIS A 60 4.09 -17.55 -19.68
N THR A 61 3.13 -18.47 -19.80
CA THR A 61 3.24 -19.80 -19.17
C THR A 61 4.38 -20.62 -19.76
N ILE A 62 4.52 -20.66 -21.09
CA ILE A 62 5.64 -21.33 -21.77
C ILE A 62 6.99 -20.74 -21.30
N ALA A 63 7.08 -19.41 -21.21
CA ALA A 63 8.29 -18.73 -20.74
C ALA A 63 8.65 -19.13 -19.30
N GLN A 64 7.67 -19.18 -18.39
CA GLN A 64 7.87 -19.59 -17.00
C GLN A 64 8.24 -21.10 -16.86
N LEU A 65 7.73 -21.97 -17.74
CA LEU A 65 8.08 -23.38 -17.79
C LEU A 65 9.42 -23.65 -18.45
N SER A 66 9.96 -22.69 -19.19
CA SER A 66 11.21 -22.84 -19.95
C SER A 66 12.41 -23.01 -19.03
N THR A 67 13.25 -23.97 -19.37
CA THR A 67 14.52 -24.25 -18.71
C THR A 67 15.65 -24.25 -19.73
N LYS A 68 16.89 -24.33 -19.27
CA LYS A 68 18.05 -24.51 -20.18
C LYS A 68 17.97 -25.78 -21.03
N LYS A 69 17.13 -26.77 -20.63
CA LYS A 69 16.91 -28.03 -21.36
C LYS A 69 15.70 -27.96 -22.30
N GLY A 70 14.96 -26.86 -22.32
CA GLY A 70 13.73 -26.67 -23.09
C GLY A 70 12.50 -26.56 -22.22
N VAL A 71 11.33 -26.67 -22.84
CA VAL A 71 10.02 -26.66 -22.16
C VAL A 71 9.60 -28.11 -21.88
N PRO A 72 9.22 -28.46 -20.64
CA PRO A 72 8.73 -29.81 -20.35
C PRO A 72 7.42 -30.10 -21.08
N CYS A 73 7.18 -31.36 -21.47
CA CYS A 73 5.87 -31.78 -22.00
C CYS A 73 4.78 -31.54 -20.93
N ALA A 74 3.68 -30.94 -21.36
CA ALA A 74 2.58 -30.58 -20.48
C ALA A 74 1.27 -30.39 -21.26
N ASP A 75 0.16 -30.68 -20.60
CA ASP A 75 -1.19 -30.30 -21.02
C ASP A 75 -1.77 -29.36 -19.98
N ILE A 76 -2.09 -28.12 -20.38
CA ILE A 76 -2.57 -27.08 -19.49
C ILE A 76 -3.86 -26.49 -20.06
N VAL A 77 -4.89 -26.42 -19.21
CA VAL A 77 -6.11 -25.64 -19.44
C VAL A 77 -6.18 -24.62 -18.33
N ASP A 78 -6.21 -23.35 -18.69
CA ASP A 78 -6.00 -22.30 -17.71
C ASP A 78 -6.80 -21.04 -18.04
N GLU A 79 -7.29 -20.38 -17.01
CA GLU A 79 -8.06 -19.14 -17.07
C GLU A 79 -7.96 -18.34 -15.78
N PRO A 80 -8.13 -17.01 -15.81
CA PRO A 80 -8.05 -16.20 -14.60
C PRO A 80 -9.30 -16.35 -13.72
N ALA A 81 -9.10 -16.45 -12.41
CA ALA A 81 -10.16 -16.43 -11.41
C ALA A 81 -10.82 -15.06 -11.28
N TYR A 82 -10.05 -13.98 -11.49
CA TYR A 82 -10.52 -12.61 -11.37
C TYR A 82 -10.29 -11.82 -12.66
N LYS A 83 -11.30 -11.00 -13.03
CA LYS A 83 -11.27 -10.14 -14.21
C LYS A 83 -10.31 -8.94 -14.05
N TRP A 84 -10.15 -8.42 -12.82
CA TRP A 84 -9.23 -7.35 -12.49
C TRP A 84 -8.05 -7.91 -11.68
N ARG A 85 -6.86 -7.82 -12.23
CA ARG A 85 -5.60 -8.18 -11.57
C ARG A 85 -4.66 -6.99 -11.72
N GLY A 86 -4.65 -6.12 -10.69
CA GLY A 86 -4.04 -4.80 -10.78
C GLY A 86 -2.81 -4.61 -9.91
N LEU A 87 -1.96 -3.69 -10.34
CA LEU A 87 -1.00 -2.99 -9.49
C LEU A 87 -1.19 -1.49 -9.67
N MET A 88 -1.14 -0.74 -8.59
CA MET A 88 -1.07 0.72 -8.59
C MET A 88 0.36 1.16 -8.32
N ILE A 89 0.82 2.15 -9.08
CA ILE A 89 2.07 2.86 -8.85
C ILE A 89 1.74 4.35 -8.68
N ASP A 90 2.09 4.88 -7.52
CA ASP A 90 2.07 6.31 -7.25
C ASP A 90 3.28 6.96 -7.93
N VAL A 91 3.02 7.81 -8.90
CA VAL A 91 4.04 8.59 -9.63
C VAL A 91 4.05 10.06 -9.20
N VAL A 92 3.29 10.39 -8.14
CA VAL A 92 3.11 11.76 -7.67
C VAL A 92 4.07 12.11 -6.54
N ARG A 93 4.09 11.30 -5.48
CA ARG A 93 4.97 11.58 -4.34
C ARG A 93 6.43 11.54 -4.76
N HIS A 94 6.76 10.61 -5.64
CA HIS A 94 8.01 10.61 -6.41
C HIS A 94 7.72 10.35 -7.89
N PHE A 95 8.41 11.09 -8.77
CA PHE A 95 8.23 10.98 -10.22
C PHE A 95 9.14 9.90 -10.81
N PHE A 96 8.59 9.06 -11.69
CA PHE A 96 9.33 8.01 -12.39
C PHE A 96 9.25 8.19 -13.91
N PRO A 97 10.35 7.94 -14.66
CA PRO A 97 10.34 8.10 -16.10
C PRO A 97 9.49 7.05 -16.82
N ILE A 98 9.00 7.39 -18.01
CA ILE A 98 8.21 6.49 -18.87
C ILE A 98 8.94 5.17 -19.17
N SER A 99 10.27 5.19 -19.32
CA SER A 99 11.07 3.99 -19.54
C SER A 99 10.92 2.98 -18.42
N PHE A 100 10.95 3.45 -17.17
CA PHE A 100 10.72 2.62 -15.99
C PHE A 100 9.30 2.04 -15.94
N LEU A 101 8.28 2.84 -16.24
CA LEU A 101 6.90 2.34 -16.30
C LEU A 101 6.75 1.25 -17.37
N LYS A 102 7.40 1.38 -18.53
CA LYS A 102 7.45 0.34 -19.57
C LYS A 102 8.13 -0.94 -19.07
N GLU A 103 9.20 -0.83 -18.30
CA GLU A 103 9.85 -1.98 -17.67
C GLU A 103 8.91 -2.70 -16.70
N GLN A 104 8.22 -1.95 -15.83
CA GLN A 104 7.24 -2.56 -14.91
C GLN A 104 6.06 -3.18 -15.64
N ILE A 105 5.58 -2.59 -16.73
CA ILE A 105 4.54 -3.19 -17.60
C ILE A 105 5.02 -4.55 -18.16
N ASN A 106 6.28 -4.69 -18.57
CA ASN A 106 6.82 -5.97 -19.02
C ASN A 106 6.80 -7.03 -17.90
N VAL A 107 7.23 -6.65 -16.69
CA VAL A 107 7.22 -7.56 -15.54
C VAL A 107 5.80 -7.94 -15.17
N MET A 108 4.88 -6.96 -15.08
CA MET A 108 3.46 -7.19 -14.82
C MET A 108 2.83 -8.18 -15.80
N ALA A 109 3.06 -7.99 -17.10
CA ALA A 109 2.55 -8.86 -18.16
C ALA A 109 3.04 -10.29 -17.99
N SER A 110 4.32 -10.49 -17.61
CA SER A 110 4.89 -11.81 -17.40
C SER A 110 4.24 -12.61 -16.27
N TYR A 111 3.66 -11.91 -15.31
CA TYR A 111 2.85 -12.48 -14.22
C TYR A 111 1.34 -12.36 -14.45
N LYS A 112 0.92 -12.06 -15.69
CA LYS A 112 -0.50 -12.02 -16.13
C LYS A 112 -1.35 -10.99 -15.38
N PHE A 113 -0.76 -9.90 -14.90
CA PHE A 113 -1.52 -8.70 -14.53
C PHE A 113 -2.15 -8.08 -15.77
N ASN A 114 -3.32 -7.47 -15.62
CA ASN A 114 -4.02 -6.83 -16.74
C ASN A 114 -4.46 -5.40 -16.48
N ARG A 115 -4.13 -4.84 -15.31
CA ARG A 115 -4.41 -3.43 -14.96
C ARG A 115 -3.19 -2.79 -14.33
N LEU A 116 -2.75 -1.67 -14.90
CA LEU A 116 -1.83 -0.74 -14.26
C LEU A 116 -2.64 0.50 -13.86
N HIS A 117 -2.83 0.69 -12.56
CA HIS A 117 -3.45 1.89 -12.02
C HIS A 117 -2.33 2.93 -11.82
N LEU A 118 -2.42 4.07 -12.50
CA LEU A 118 -1.49 5.19 -12.35
C LEU A 118 -2.13 6.28 -11.52
N HIS A 119 -1.59 6.49 -10.32
CA HIS A 119 -1.94 7.61 -9.47
C HIS A 119 -1.20 8.86 -9.96
N LEU A 120 -1.91 9.72 -10.72
CA LEU A 120 -1.32 10.81 -11.51
C LEU A 120 -1.39 12.18 -10.82
N THR A 121 -2.20 12.33 -9.80
CA THR A 121 -2.43 13.62 -9.13
C THR A 121 -2.64 13.45 -7.63
N ASP A 122 -2.02 14.31 -6.83
CA ASP A 122 -2.19 14.38 -5.38
C ASP A 122 -1.76 15.78 -4.86
N ALA A 123 -1.75 15.94 -3.55
CA ALA A 123 -1.25 17.16 -2.90
C ALA A 123 0.24 17.46 -3.20
N GLU A 124 1.03 16.47 -3.59
CA GLU A 124 2.45 16.59 -3.91
C GLU A 124 2.75 17.01 -5.36
N GLY A 125 1.73 16.98 -6.23
CA GLY A 125 1.95 17.40 -7.60
C GLY A 125 0.89 16.92 -8.59
N TRP A 126 1.13 17.25 -9.85
CA TRP A 126 0.32 16.86 -11.00
C TRP A 126 1.23 16.30 -12.09
N ARG A 127 0.94 15.08 -12.58
CA ARG A 127 1.87 14.33 -13.45
C ARG A 127 1.42 14.16 -14.90
N MET A 128 0.31 14.77 -15.30
CA MET A 128 -0.19 14.69 -16.69
C MET A 128 -0.33 16.08 -17.29
N GLU A 129 0.16 16.28 -18.51
CA GLU A 129 -0.09 17.48 -19.30
C GLU A 129 -1.60 17.64 -19.57
N ILE A 130 -2.16 18.79 -19.19
CA ILE A 130 -3.51 19.24 -19.55
C ILE A 130 -3.36 20.56 -20.31
N LYS A 131 -3.53 20.51 -21.62
CA LYS A 131 -3.25 21.64 -22.52
C LYS A 131 -4.09 22.86 -22.19
N ARG A 132 -5.32 22.66 -21.73
CA ARG A 132 -6.21 23.73 -21.31
C ARG A 132 -5.78 24.39 -20.00
N TYR A 133 -5.01 23.69 -19.16
CA TYR A 133 -4.61 24.17 -17.82
C TYR A 133 -3.11 24.05 -17.60
N PRO A 134 -2.27 24.84 -18.31
CA PRO A 134 -0.81 24.68 -18.29
C PRO A 134 -0.18 24.90 -16.91
N ARG A 135 -0.81 25.72 -16.03
CA ARG A 135 -0.30 25.90 -14.65
C ARG A 135 -0.18 24.59 -13.87
N LEU A 136 -0.92 23.52 -14.24
CA LEU A 136 -0.82 22.22 -13.60
C LEU A 136 0.58 21.59 -13.75
N THR A 137 1.23 21.81 -14.88
CA THR A 137 2.59 21.31 -15.11
C THR A 137 3.67 22.38 -14.90
N ASP A 138 3.36 23.65 -15.19
CA ASP A 138 4.32 24.74 -15.07
C ASP A 138 4.60 25.14 -13.62
N SER A 139 3.59 25.00 -12.72
CA SER A 139 3.66 25.54 -11.37
C SER A 139 3.75 24.50 -10.26
N ILE A 140 3.22 23.27 -10.47
CA ILE A 140 3.06 22.28 -9.39
C ILE A 140 3.56 20.88 -9.75
N ALA A 141 4.21 20.69 -10.89
CA ALA A 141 4.85 19.44 -11.24
C ALA A 141 6.24 19.27 -10.60
N TYR A 142 6.80 20.34 -10.04
CA TYR A 142 8.15 20.36 -9.46
C TYR A 142 8.16 20.96 -8.06
N ARG A 143 9.07 20.48 -7.22
CA ARG A 143 9.30 20.97 -5.85
C ARG A 143 10.79 21.17 -5.58
N PRO A 144 11.19 22.12 -4.69
CA PRO A 144 12.59 22.41 -4.43
C PRO A 144 13.25 21.43 -3.44
N ILE A 145 12.48 20.54 -2.83
CA ILE A 145 12.94 19.59 -1.80
C ILE A 145 12.48 18.20 -2.20
N GLU A 146 13.44 17.31 -2.49
CA GLU A 146 13.14 15.94 -2.91
C GLU A 146 12.51 15.09 -1.80
N PRO A 147 13.12 14.98 -0.58
CA PRO A 147 12.58 14.14 0.47
C PRO A 147 11.18 14.61 0.89
N TRP A 148 10.21 13.73 0.72
CA TRP A 148 8.80 14.04 0.92
C TRP A 148 8.48 14.61 2.32
N LEU A 149 9.10 14.06 3.39
CA LEU A 149 8.85 14.53 4.75
C LEU A 149 9.39 15.94 4.97
N GLU A 150 10.60 16.23 4.48
CA GLU A 150 11.22 17.55 4.57
C GLU A 150 10.42 18.59 3.79
N TRP A 151 9.94 18.23 2.60
CA TRP A 151 9.08 19.08 1.78
C TRP A 151 7.77 19.42 2.52
N ARG A 152 7.14 18.45 3.18
CA ARG A 152 5.94 18.70 4.00
C ARG A 152 6.21 19.61 5.19
N GLU A 153 7.32 19.38 5.89
CA GLU A 153 7.73 20.20 7.04
C GLU A 153 8.08 21.65 6.61
N ALA A 154 8.55 21.83 5.38
CA ALA A 154 8.81 23.16 4.81
C ALA A 154 7.54 23.90 4.33
N GLY A 155 6.35 23.33 4.52
CA GLY A 155 5.08 23.96 4.14
C GLY A 155 4.67 23.73 2.69
N THR A 156 5.11 22.62 2.09
CA THR A 156 4.73 22.16 0.75
C THR A 156 5.02 23.14 -0.40
N PRO A 157 6.24 23.72 -0.51
CA PRO A 157 6.56 24.66 -1.58
C PRO A 157 6.70 23.96 -2.95
N TYR A 158 6.21 24.62 -4.01
CA TYR A 158 6.44 24.20 -5.40
C TYR A 158 7.43 25.17 -6.08
N CYS A 159 7.99 24.74 -7.21
CA CYS A 159 8.90 25.56 -8.02
C CYS A 159 8.71 25.28 -9.52
N SER A 160 9.28 26.14 -10.37
CA SER A 160 9.37 25.88 -11.80
C SER A 160 10.42 24.80 -12.10
N LYS A 161 10.31 24.16 -13.25
CA LYS A 161 11.28 23.15 -13.71
C LYS A 161 12.73 23.66 -13.79
N ASP A 162 12.89 24.95 -14.07
CA ASP A 162 14.20 25.59 -14.25
C ASP A 162 14.81 26.12 -12.93
N ALA A 163 14.10 25.95 -11.80
CA ALA A 163 14.60 26.35 -10.50
C ALA A 163 15.77 25.47 -10.05
N PRO A 164 16.80 26.04 -9.40
CA PRO A 164 17.90 25.24 -8.87
C PRO A 164 17.41 24.15 -7.92
N GLY A 165 17.79 22.89 -8.18
CA GLY A 165 17.39 21.75 -7.36
C GLY A 165 15.94 21.28 -7.57
N ALA A 166 15.27 21.73 -8.63
CA ALA A 166 13.91 21.30 -8.94
C ALA A 166 13.83 19.78 -9.10
N TYR A 167 12.99 19.14 -8.29
CA TYR A 167 12.69 17.71 -8.32
C TYR A 167 11.24 17.48 -8.72
N GLY A 168 11.01 16.54 -9.62
CA GLY A 168 9.67 16.18 -10.11
C GLY A 168 9.65 15.95 -11.62
N GLY A 169 8.49 16.13 -12.20
CA GLY A 169 8.26 15.94 -13.64
C GLY A 169 6.80 15.75 -13.93
N TYR A 170 6.50 15.64 -15.21
CA TYR A 170 5.17 15.25 -15.71
C TYR A 170 5.33 14.52 -17.04
N TYR A 171 4.28 13.85 -17.44
CA TYR A 171 4.18 13.17 -18.73
C TYR A 171 3.39 14.03 -19.71
N THR A 172 3.92 14.21 -20.90
CA THR A 172 3.17 14.79 -22.00
C THR A 172 2.05 13.84 -22.43
N GLN A 173 1.01 14.38 -23.07
CA GLN A 173 -0.07 13.54 -23.60
C GLN A 173 0.44 12.50 -24.61
N ASP A 174 1.44 12.85 -25.41
CA ASP A 174 2.01 11.95 -26.41
C ASP A 174 2.83 10.82 -25.77
N GLU A 175 3.60 11.10 -24.70
CA GLU A 175 4.27 10.06 -23.90
C GLU A 175 3.29 9.10 -23.26
N LEU A 176 2.16 9.62 -22.77
CA LEU A 176 1.11 8.77 -22.18
C LEU A 176 0.38 7.94 -23.23
N ARG A 177 0.10 8.48 -24.43
CA ARG A 177 -0.47 7.71 -25.55
C ARG A 177 0.46 6.57 -25.98
N ASP A 178 1.77 6.84 -26.04
CA ASP A 178 2.78 5.82 -26.34
C ASP A 178 2.84 4.76 -25.23
N LEU A 179 2.77 5.15 -23.95
CA LEU A 179 2.72 4.23 -22.82
C LEU A 179 1.44 3.36 -22.86
N VAL A 180 0.29 3.95 -23.16
CA VAL A 180 -0.99 3.24 -23.30
C VAL A 180 -0.93 2.21 -24.42
N ALA A 181 -0.40 2.59 -25.59
CA ALA A 181 -0.22 1.66 -26.70
C ALA A 181 0.73 0.51 -26.32
N TYR A 182 1.85 0.83 -25.67
CA TYR A 182 2.82 -0.15 -25.19
C TYR A 182 2.21 -1.16 -24.18
N ALA A 183 1.39 -0.67 -23.25
CA ALA A 183 0.68 -1.51 -22.28
C ALA A 183 -0.37 -2.41 -22.97
N ALA A 184 -1.16 -1.84 -23.88
CA ALA A 184 -2.18 -2.58 -24.64
C ALA A 184 -1.59 -3.71 -25.46
N GLU A 185 -0.40 -3.53 -26.05
CA GLU A 185 0.34 -4.60 -26.73
C GLU A 185 0.67 -5.77 -25.81
N ARG A 186 0.67 -5.57 -24.49
CA ARG A 186 0.99 -6.56 -23.46
C ARG A 186 -0.22 -7.03 -22.66
N GLY A 187 -1.44 -6.71 -23.15
CA GLY A 187 -2.69 -7.09 -22.49
C GLY A 187 -2.97 -6.30 -21.21
N ILE A 188 -2.28 -5.18 -20.99
CA ILE A 188 -2.46 -4.34 -19.81
C ILE A 188 -3.22 -3.07 -20.19
N THR A 189 -4.30 -2.79 -19.46
CA THR A 189 -5.01 -1.53 -19.53
C THR A 189 -4.50 -0.59 -18.45
N ILE A 190 -4.13 0.64 -18.82
CA ILE A 190 -3.79 1.68 -17.85
C ILE A 190 -5.09 2.34 -17.38
N VAL A 191 -5.28 2.40 -16.06
CA VAL A 191 -6.38 3.09 -15.39
C VAL A 191 -5.81 4.38 -14.78
N PRO A 192 -6.12 5.55 -15.35
CA PRO A 192 -5.64 6.81 -14.79
C PRO A 192 -6.47 7.19 -13.58
N GLU A 193 -5.81 7.73 -12.55
CA GLU A 193 -6.46 8.35 -11.39
C GLU A 193 -6.22 9.86 -11.39
N ILE A 194 -7.33 10.60 -11.24
CA ILE A 194 -7.38 12.03 -11.04
C ILE A 194 -8.14 12.29 -9.74
N GLU A 195 -7.43 12.70 -8.73
CA GLU A 195 -7.97 12.89 -7.37
C GLU A 195 -9.00 13.99 -7.27
N MET A 196 -10.11 13.65 -6.63
CA MET A 196 -11.19 14.57 -6.30
C MET A 196 -12.16 13.96 -5.26
N PRO A 197 -12.77 14.71 -4.34
CA PRO A 197 -12.52 16.13 -4.09
C PRO A 197 -11.31 16.38 -3.19
N GLY A 198 -10.83 15.35 -2.47
CA GLY A 198 -9.65 15.39 -1.61
C GLY A 198 -8.33 15.36 -2.40
N HIS A 199 -7.21 15.25 -1.68
CA HIS A 199 -5.86 15.13 -2.26
C HIS A 199 -5.48 16.17 -3.33
N SER A 200 -6.20 17.32 -3.36
CA SER A 200 -6.13 18.32 -4.42
C SER A 200 -5.29 19.55 -4.07
N GLY A 201 -4.48 19.48 -3.01
CA GLY A 201 -3.71 20.62 -2.51
C GLY A 201 -2.80 21.27 -3.54
N ALA A 202 -2.17 20.50 -4.41
CA ALA A 202 -1.35 21.02 -5.50
C ALA A 202 -2.18 21.85 -6.47
N VAL A 203 -3.29 21.30 -6.96
CA VAL A 203 -4.18 22.01 -7.90
C VAL A 203 -4.70 23.30 -7.29
N LEU A 204 -5.13 23.26 -6.03
CA LEU A 204 -5.68 24.44 -5.32
C LEU A 204 -4.62 25.48 -4.99
N THR A 205 -3.34 25.13 -5.09
CA THR A 205 -2.24 26.10 -5.07
C THR A 205 -2.08 26.80 -6.43
N ALA A 206 -2.19 26.05 -7.54
CA ALA A 206 -2.10 26.61 -8.89
C ALA A 206 -3.39 27.36 -9.32
N TYR A 207 -4.54 26.91 -8.85
CA TYR A 207 -5.89 27.43 -9.17
C TYR A 207 -6.68 27.64 -7.86
N PRO A 208 -6.31 28.62 -7.02
CA PRO A 208 -6.94 28.82 -5.71
C PRO A 208 -8.43 29.19 -5.81
N GLU A 209 -8.89 29.71 -6.94
CA GLU A 209 -10.29 29.98 -7.25
C GLU A 209 -11.20 28.75 -7.22
N LEU A 210 -10.63 27.53 -7.26
CA LEU A 210 -11.37 26.27 -7.16
C LEU A 210 -11.54 25.80 -5.72
N SER A 211 -10.96 26.50 -4.75
CA SER A 211 -11.10 26.22 -3.32
C SER A 211 -12.19 27.09 -2.69
N CYS A 212 -12.66 26.72 -1.49
CA CYS A 212 -13.58 27.54 -0.72
C CYS A 212 -12.95 28.81 -0.15
N THR A 213 -11.64 28.79 0.07
CA THR A 213 -10.89 29.91 0.67
C THR A 213 -10.37 30.89 -0.37
N HIS A 214 -10.23 30.46 -1.61
CA HIS A 214 -9.59 31.19 -2.71
C HIS A 214 -8.13 31.58 -2.41
N GLU A 215 -7.49 30.85 -1.47
CA GLU A 215 -6.10 31.08 -1.06
C GLU A 215 -5.25 29.82 -1.29
N PRO A 216 -4.02 29.96 -1.85
CA PRO A 216 -3.09 28.84 -2.01
C PRO A 216 -2.72 28.22 -0.64
N HIS A 217 -2.43 26.92 -0.63
CA HIS A 217 -1.98 26.16 0.55
C HIS A 217 -2.93 26.15 1.77
N LYS A 218 -4.17 26.62 1.63
CA LYS A 218 -5.13 26.69 2.76
C LYS A 218 -6.09 25.52 2.83
N GLN A 219 -6.23 24.77 1.74
CA GLN A 219 -7.23 23.74 1.62
C GLN A 219 -6.73 22.61 0.71
N ALA A 220 -7.14 21.38 0.98
CA ALA A 220 -6.80 20.20 0.17
C ALA A 220 -7.99 19.62 -0.60
N ASP A 221 -9.20 20.17 -0.39
CA ASP A 221 -10.43 19.71 -1.04
C ASP A 221 -10.99 20.78 -1.96
N TYR A 222 -11.47 20.41 -3.14
CA TYR A 222 -12.18 21.33 -4.03
C TYR A 222 -13.43 21.94 -3.36
N CYS A 223 -13.83 23.13 -3.80
CA CYS A 223 -15.12 23.72 -3.41
C CYS A 223 -16.26 22.96 -4.10
N ALA A 224 -16.93 22.08 -3.36
CA ALA A 224 -18.00 21.24 -3.90
C ALA A 224 -19.29 22.00 -4.27
N GLY A 225 -19.44 23.24 -3.81
CA GLY A 225 -20.56 24.12 -4.18
C GLY A 225 -20.32 24.97 -5.43
N SER A 226 -19.06 25.05 -5.91
CA SER A 226 -18.68 25.91 -7.04
C SER A 226 -18.87 25.22 -8.38
N ILE A 227 -19.59 25.87 -9.30
CA ILE A 227 -19.72 25.38 -10.69
C ILE A 227 -18.36 25.36 -11.41
N ALA A 228 -17.47 26.32 -11.11
CA ALA A 228 -16.15 26.40 -11.71
C ALA A 228 -15.30 25.16 -11.41
N THR A 229 -15.49 24.53 -10.24
CA THR A 229 -14.84 23.25 -9.91
C THR A 229 -15.24 22.16 -10.89
N TYR A 230 -16.53 22.04 -11.17
CA TYR A 230 -17.03 21.01 -12.08
C TYR A 230 -16.61 21.28 -13.52
N ASP A 231 -16.69 22.54 -13.97
CA ASP A 231 -16.22 22.92 -15.30
C ASP A 231 -14.74 22.61 -15.50
N PHE A 232 -13.92 22.88 -14.49
CA PHE A 232 -12.50 22.54 -14.49
C PHE A 232 -12.28 21.02 -14.60
N LEU A 233 -12.93 20.24 -13.72
CA LEU A 233 -12.77 18.79 -13.69
C LEU A 233 -13.33 18.09 -14.93
N GLU A 234 -14.46 18.53 -15.45
CA GLU A 234 -15.05 18.01 -16.69
C GLU A 234 -14.12 18.28 -17.90
N ASN A 235 -13.45 19.44 -17.94
CA ASN A 235 -12.45 19.74 -18.97
C ASN A 235 -11.20 18.87 -18.80
N VAL A 236 -10.68 18.68 -17.57
CA VAL A 236 -9.56 17.80 -17.28
C VAL A 236 -9.88 16.37 -17.70
N LEU A 237 -11.01 15.82 -17.25
CA LEU A 237 -11.42 14.46 -17.58
C LEU A 237 -11.64 14.27 -19.10
N THR A 238 -12.04 15.30 -19.82
CA THR A 238 -12.15 15.25 -21.30
C THR A 238 -10.80 14.97 -21.93
N GLU A 239 -9.72 15.68 -21.52
CA GLU A 239 -8.37 15.44 -22.03
C GLU A 239 -7.81 14.08 -21.53
N VAL A 240 -8.13 13.68 -20.31
CA VAL A 240 -7.76 12.35 -19.77
C VAL A 240 -8.38 11.24 -20.64
N MET A 241 -9.67 11.34 -20.96
CA MET A 241 -10.36 10.35 -21.79
C MET A 241 -9.85 10.30 -23.24
N ASP A 242 -9.32 11.41 -23.77
CA ASP A 242 -8.69 11.46 -25.09
C ASP A 242 -7.35 10.71 -25.12
N VAL A 243 -6.61 10.74 -24.02
CA VAL A 243 -5.31 10.05 -23.89
C VAL A 243 -5.49 8.59 -23.48
N PHE A 244 -6.42 8.29 -22.56
CA PHE A 244 -6.63 6.95 -22.03
C PHE A 244 -7.92 6.33 -22.57
N PRO A 245 -7.84 5.36 -23.49
CA PRO A 245 -9.01 4.65 -24.03
C PRO A 245 -9.62 3.68 -23.02
N SER A 246 -9.10 3.60 -21.80
CA SER A 246 -9.61 2.77 -20.72
C SER A 246 -11.10 2.99 -20.49
N HIS A 247 -11.86 1.91 -20.37
CA HIS A 247 -13.25 2.01 -19.93
C HIS A 247 -13.36 2.58 -18.50
N TYR A 248 -12.32 2.40 -17.70
CA TYR A 248 -12.23 2.79 -16.28
C TYR A 248 -11.46 4.10 -16.12
N ILE A 249 -12.06 5.06 -15.40
CA ILE A 249 -11.41 6.29 -14.94
C ILE A 249 -11.55 6.34 -13.41
N HIS A 250 -10.42 6.37 -12.70
CA HIS A 250 -10.40 6.46 -11.26
C HIS A 250 -10.45 7.93 -10.83
N VAL A 251 -11.31 8.26 -9.87
CA VAL A 251 -11.54 9.64 -9.41
C VAL A 251 -11.09 9.86 -7.95
N GLY A 252 -10.39 8.89 -7.37
CA GLY A 252 -10.04 8.92 -5.95
C GLY A 252 -11.27 8.84 -5.06
N GLY A 253 -11.61 9.93 -4.41
CA GLY A 253 -12.80 10.06 -3.55
C GLY A 253 -12.53 9.89 -2.07
N ASP A 254 -11.29 9.49 -1.72
CA ASP A 254 -10.85 9.19 -0.38
C ASP A 254 -10.44 10.43 0.41
N GLU A 255 -10.43 10.27 1.71
CA GLU A 255 -9.87 11.17 2.74
C GLU A 255 -10.22 12.66 2.62
N ALA A 256 -11.30 13.04 1.92
CA ALA A 256 -11.74 14.43 1.83
C ALA A 256 -12.00 15.01 3.23
N ALA A 257 -11.23 16.01 3.62
CA ALA A 257 -11.28 16.58 4.97
C ALA A 257 -12.55 17.43 5.21
N LYS A 258 -13.07 18.06 4.16
CA LYS A 258 -14.32 18.85 4.14
C LYS A 258 -14.38 20.02 5.14
N LYS A 259 -13.24 20.45 5.67
CA LYS A 259 -13.17 21.42 6.78
C LYS A 259 -13.76 22.78 6.42
N SER A 260 -13.62 23.23 5.18
CA SER A 260 -14.10 24.54 4.72
C SER A 260 -15.56 24.51 4.21
N TRP A 261 -16.11 23.34 3.90
CA TRP A 261 -17.46 23.23 3.34
C TRP A 261 -18.58 23.73 4.27
N PRO A 262 -18.52 23.48 5.60
CA PRO A 262 -19.54 23.97 6.53
C PRO A 262 -19.67 25.50 6.60
N THR A 263 -18.62 26.23 6.24
CA THR A 263 -18.60 27.71 6.31
C THR A 263 -18.57 28.38 4.94
N CYS A 264 -18.39 27.63 3.87
CA CYS A 264 -18.35 28.15 2.50
C CYS A 264 -19.76 28.49 2.00
N PRO A 265 -20.03 29.74 1.58
CA PRO A 265 -21.36 30.12 1.09
C PRO A 265 -21.88 29.29 -0.08
N LEU A 266 -21.01 28.93 -1.03
CA LEU A 266 -21.37 28.11 -2.20
C LEU A 266 -21.72 26.68 -1.80
N CYS A 267 -20.90 26.06 -0.92
CA CYS A 267 -21.18 24.72 -0.40
C CYS A 267 -22.49 24.71 0.40
N GLN A 268 -22.73 25.71 1.25
CA GLN A 268 -23.96 25.84 2.02
C GLN A 268 -25.18 26.06 1.12
N MET A 269 -25.05 26.84 0.05
CA MET A 269 -26.11 27.00 -0.94
C MET A 269 -26.45 25.66 -1.59
N LYS A 270 -25.41 24.90 -2.03
CA LYS A 270 -25.60 23.58 -2.65
C LYS A 270 -26.22 22.58 -1.68
N MET A 271 -25.80 22.56 -0.42
CA MET A 271 -26.38 21.69 0.61
C MET A 271 -27.89 22.02 0.84
N ARG A 272 -28.26 23.29 0.85
CA ARG A 272 -29.71 23.68 0.92
C ARG A 272 -30.47 23.20 -0.30
N GLU A 273 -29.90 23.30 -1.51
CA GLU A 273 -30.55 22.79 -2.74
C GLU A 273 -30.74 21.26 -2.68
N LEU A 274 -29.80 20.54 -2.05
CA LEU A 274 -29.89 19.09 -1.83
C LEU A 274 -30.79 18.69 -0.65
N GLY A 275 -31.23 19.66 0.15
CA GLY A 275 -32.07 19.43 1.33
C GLY A 275 -31.34 18.74 2.49
N THR A 276 -30.04 18.97 2.63
CA THR A 276 -29.20 18.34 3.66
C THR A 276 -28.36 19.36 4.42
N ASP A 277 -27.95 19.00 5.64
CA ASP A 277 -26.95 19.69 6.46
C ASP A 277 -25.67 18.87 6.64
N ASN A 278 -25.60 17.68 6.04
CA ASN A 278 -24.49 16.76 6.13
C ASN A 278 -23.50 16.94 4.96
N VAL A 279 -22.27 17.33 5.26
CA VAL A 279 -21.20 17.49 4.25
C VAL A 279 -20.85 16.18 3.49
N ASN A 280 -21.17 15.01 4.05
CA ASN A 280 -20.97 13.77 3.34
C ASN A 280 -21.94 13.60 2.16
N ASP A 281 -23.18 14.14 2.27
CA ASP A 281 -24.12 14.13 1.17
C ASP A 281 -23.66 15.07 0.05
N LEU A 282 -22.97 16.16 0.40
CA LEU A 282 -22.36 17.05 -0.58
C LEU A 282 -21.20 16.35 -1.32
N GLN A 283 -20.38 15.55 -0.63
CA GLN A 283 -19.37 14.70 -1.28
C GLN A 283 -20.04 13.65 -2.18
N ALA A 284 -21.08 13.00 -1.70
CA ALA A 284 -21.86 12.05 -2.47
C ALA A 284 -22.39 12.66 -3.78
N TYR A 285 -22.97 13.86 -3.69
CA TYR A 285 -23.40 14.64 -4.87
C TYR A 285 -22.25 14.94 -5.83
N PHE A 286 -21.08 15.34 -5.29
CA PHE A 286 -19.89 15.64 -6.08
C PHE A 286 -19.46 14.43 -6.93
N ILE A 287 -19.27 13.29 -6.29
CA ILE A 287 -18.86 12.04 -6.96
C ILE A 287 -19.94 11.55 -7.94
N THR A 288 -21.21 11.63 -7.55
CA THR A 288 -22.34 11.27 -8.42
C THR A 288 -22.33 12.08 -9.71
N ARG A 289 -22.11 13.41 -9.62
CA ARG A 289 -22.03 14.29 -10.79
C ARG A 289 -20.86 13.92 -11.71
N MET A 290 -19.68 13.64 -11.15
CA MET A 290 -18.52 13.20 -11.94
C MET A 290 -18.76 11.85 -12.60
N GLY A 291 -19.40 10.91 -11.89
CA GLY A 291 -19.79 9.62 -12.46
C GLY A 291 -20.79 9.77 -13.62
N GLN A 292 -21.79 10.66 -13.48
CA GLN A 292 -22.73 10.97 -14.55
C GLN A 292 -22.02 11.59 -15.78
N PHE A 293 -21.03 12.44 -15.54
CA PHE A 293 -20.22 13.01 -16.62
C PHE A 293 -19.47 11.89 -17.37
N LEU A 294 -18.72 11.02 -16.68
CA LEU A 294 -18.00 9.90 -17.28
C LEU A 294 -18.93 8.95 -18.05
N ASN A 295 -20.07 8.62 -17.47
CA ASN A 295 -21.05 7.72 -18.11
C ASN A 295 -21.57 8.26 -19.45
N ARG A 296 -21.70 9.60 -19.61
CA ARG A 296 -22.10 10.21 -20.92
C ARG A 296 -21.10 9.89 -22.04
N PHE A 297 -19.83 9.62 -21.69
CA PHE A 297 -18.78 9.22 -22.62
C PHE A 297 -18.52 7.70 -22.64
N GLY A 298 -19.42 6.91 -22.05
CA GLY A 298 -19.30 5.46 -21.99
C GLY A 298 -18.16 4.97 -21.08
N ARG A 299 -17.69 5.83 -20.16
CA ARG A 299 -16.66 5.47 -19.18
C ARG A 299 -17.31 5.05 -17.85
N GLN A 300 -16.63 4.15 -17.17
CA GLN A 300 -17.02 3.67 -15.84
C GLN A 300 -16.19 4.36 -14.77
N LEU A 301 -16.85 4.99 -13.79
CA LEU A 301 -16.19 5.53 -12.62
C LEU A 301 -15.58 4.40 -11.79
N VAL A 302 -14.34 4.57 -11.39
CA VAL A 302 -13.70 3.82 -10.30
C VAL A 302 -13.41 4.81 -9.16
N GLY A 303 -13.55 4.40 -7.91
CA GLY A 303 -13.18 5.22 -6.76
C GLY A 303 -12.88 4.36 -5.54
N TRP A 304 -12.15 4.95 -4.59
CA TRP A 304 -11.93 4.31 -3.30
C TRP A 304 -13.26 4.13 -2.57
N ASP A 305 -13.30 3.27 -1.56
CA ASP A 305 -14.58 2.83 -0.95
C ASP A 305 -15.40 3.94 -0.26
N GLU A 306 -14.86 5.16 -0.11
CA GLU A 306 -15.59 6.36 0.33
C GLU A 306 -16.69 6.78 -0.65
N VAL A 307 -16.54 6.46 -1.93
CA VAL A 307 -17.54 6.86 -2.96
C VAL A 307 -18.89 6.15 -2.80
N THR A 308 -18.94 5.06 -2.02
CA THR A 308 -20.20 4.32 -1.76
C THR A 308 -21.30 5.13 -1.07
N ALA A 309 -20.96 6.27 -0.45
CA ALA A 309 -21.93 7.17 0.15
C ALA A 309 -22.84 7.87 -0.91
N GLY A 310 -22.47 7.85 -2.18
CA GLY A 310 -23.22 8.45 -3.28
C GLY A 310 -24.28 7.52 -3.89
N ASP A 311 -25.27 8.11 -4.54
CA ASP A 311 -26.22 7.39 -5.41
C ASP A 311 -25.62 7.27 -6.82
N LEU A 312 -24.62 6.41 -6.93
CA LEU A 312 -23.88 6.19 -8.16
C LEU A 312 -24.63 5.23 -9.10
N SER A 313 -24.34 5.36 -10.38
CA SER A 313 -24.75 4.36 -11.37
C SER A 313 -24.22 2.99 -10.95
N LYS A 314 -25.01 1.94 -11.19
CA LYS A 314 -24.55 0.55 -10.99
C LYS A 314 -23.36 0.19 -11.88
N ASN A 315 -23.10 0.96 -12.92
CA ASN A 315 -21.87 0.91 -13.70
C ASN A 315 -20.75 1.69 -12.97
N THR A 316 -20.43 1.29 -11.76
CA THR A 316 -19.36 1.85 -10.92
C THR A 316 -18.54 0.71 -10.35
N THR A 317 -17.23 0.90 -10.28
CA THR A 317 -16.31 0.00 -9.59
C THR A 317 -15.85 0.65 -8.30
N VAL A 318 -16.00 -0.04 -7.19
CA VAL A 318 -15.51 0.41 -5.88
C VAL A 318 -14.23 -0.33 -5.53
N MET A 319 -13.14 0.41 -5.32
CA MET A 319 -11.87 -0.13 -4.87
C MET A 319 -11.80 -0.08 -3.35
N VAL A 320 -11.89 -1.26 -2.73
CA VAL A 320 -12.04 -1.39 -1.27
C VAL A 320 -10.68 -1.57 -0.61
N TRP A 321 -10.29 -0.60 0.21
CA TRP A 321 -9.03 -0.62 0.94
C TRP A 321 -9.18 -0.75 2.47
N ARG A 322 -10.34 -0.33 3.04
CA ARG A 322 -10.58 -0.26 4.49
C ARG A 322 -11.15 -1.54 5.12
N GLY A 323 -11.44 -2.56 4.33
CA GLY A 323 -11.85 -3.85 4.86
C GLY A 323 -13.22 -4.36 4.39
N THR A 324 -13.56 -5.57 4.83
CA THR A 324 -14.67 -6.38 4.32
C THR A 324 -16.05 -5.72 4.44
N ASN A 325 -16.29 -4.94 5.51
CA ASN A 325 -17.58 -4.24 5.69
C ASN A 325 -17.87 -3.26 4.54
N ARG A 326 -16.84 -2.61 3.99
CA ARG A 326 -16.98 -1.69 2.86
C ARG A 326 -17.27 -2.45 1.56
N ALA A 327 -16.66 -3.63 1.39
CA ALA A 327 -16.98 -4.51 0.27
C ALA A 327 -18.46 -4.95 0.30
N HIS A 328 -18.93 -5.37 1.46
CA HIS A 328 -20.34 -5.74 1.67
C HIS A 328 -21.31 -4.58 1.35
N GLU A 329 -20.98 -3.36 1.78
CA GLU A 329 -21.74 -2.16 1.49
C GLU A 329 -21.79 -1.89 -0.03
N ALA A 330 -20.65 -1.89 -0.72
CA ALA A 330 -20.57 -1.68 -2.16
C ALA A 330 -21.36 -2.74 -2.95
N ILE A 331 -21.27 -4.01 -2.56
CA ILE A 331 -22.02 -5.12 -3.17
C ILE A 331 -23.52 -4.95 -2.99
N LYS A 332 -23.99 -4.51 -1.82
CA LYS A 332 -25.41 -4.23 -1.57
C LYS A 332 -25.97 -3.13 -2.46
N HIS A 333 -25.15 -2.15 -2.80
CA HIS A 333 -25.50 -1.11 -3.77
C HIS A 333 -25.47 -1.61 -5.22
N GLY A 334 -24.95 -2.81 -5.46
CA GLY A 334 -24.85 -3.43 -6.78
C GLY A 334 -23.68 -2.93 -7.61
N TYR A 335 -22.63 -2.42 -6.96
CA TYR A 335 -21.38 -1.99 -7.61
C TYR A 335 -20.43 -3.17 -7.80
N ASP A 336 -19.60 -3.08 -8.84
CA ASP A 336 -18.43 -3.95 -8.99
C ASP A 336 -17.42 -3.66 -7.87
N VAL A 337 -16.76 -4.70 -7.35
CA VAL A 337 -15.82 -4.56 -6.25
C VAL A 337 -14.44 -5.09 -6.63
N VAL A 338 -13.42 -4.26 -6.46
CA VAL A 338 -12.00 -4.63 -6.50
C VAL A 338 -11.44 -4.53 -5.09
N LEU A 339 -10.83 -5.60 -4.61
CA LEU A 339 -10.29 -5.65 -3.24
C LEU A 339 -8.81 -5.28 -3.22
N SER A 340 -8.47 -4.30 -2.39
CA SER A 340 -7.13 -3.77 -2.21
C SER A 340 -6.83 -3.44 -0.74
N PRO A 341 -7.09 -4.38 0.22
CA PRO A 341 -7.05 -4.07 1.65
C PRO A 341 -5.64 -3.72 2.13
N THR A 342 -5.55 -2.69 2.99
CA THR A 342 -4.31 -2.25 3.63
C THR A 342 -3.58 -3.38 4.36
N SER A 343 -4.30 -4.37 4.83
CA SER A 343 -3.74 -5.50 5.60
C SER A 343 -2.88 -6.46 4.78
N HIS A 344 -3.03 -6.49 3.43
CA HIS A 344 -2.38 -7.47 2.55
C HIS A 344 -1.85 -6.89 1.24
N CYS A 345 -2.41 -5.77 0.76
CA CYS A 345 -2.21 -5.27 -0.59
C CYS A 345 -1.46 -3.92 -0.65
N TYR A 346 -1.04 -3.35 0.48
CA TYR A 346 -0.27 -2.10 0.52
C TYR A 346 1.23 -2.41 0.56
N PHE A 347 1.86 -2.30 -0.60
CA PHE A 347 3.25 -2.67 -0.78
C PHE A 347 4.25 -1.57 -0.40
N ASP A 348 3.78 -0.44 0.06
CA ASP A 348 4.54 0.65 0.68
C ASP A 348 4.94 0.38 2.14
N LEU A 349 4.37 -0.68 2.77
CA LEU A 349 4.74 -1.11 4.12
C LEU A 349 5.96 -2.03 4.11
N TYR A 350 6.69 -2.06 5.25
CA TYR A 350 7.85 -2.93 5.41
C TYR A 350 7.52 -4.40 5.12
N GLN A 351 8.38 -5.08 4.39
CA GLN A 351 8.22 -6.50 4.07
C GLN A 351 9.15 -7.42 4.86
N ASP A 352 10.14 -6.84 5.57
CA ASP A 352 11.08 -7.56 6.43
C ASP A 352 11.50 -6.66 7.60
N ALA A 353 12.49 -7.06 8.39
CA ALA A 353 13.03 -6.31 9.52
C ALA A 353 13.29 -4.83 9.16
N PRO A 354 12.54 -3.86 9.74
CA PRO A 354 12.60 -2.47 9.29
C PRO A 354 13.97 -1.80 9.43
N ALA A 355 14.76 -2.24 10.42
CA ALA A 355 16.11 -1.71 10.63
C ALA A 355 17.10 -2.04 9.48
N LEU A 356 16.77 -3.02 8.65
CA LEU A 356 17.59 -3.51 7.53
C LEU A 356 16.98 -3.13 6.16
N GLN A 357 15.86 -2.41 6.14
CA GLN A 357 15.18 -1.99 4.93
C GLN A 357 15.41 -0.51 4.65
N LEU A 358 15.23 -0.12 3.39
CA LEU A 358 15.04 1.29 3.04
C LEU A 358 13.77 1.81 3.74
N PRO A 359 13.64 3.13 3.95
CA PRO A 359 12.46 3.70 4.59
C PRO A 359 11.17 3.29 3.88
N ALA A 360 10.17 2.90 4.65
CA ALA A 360 8.85 2.52 4.17
C ALA A 360 7.78 3.03 5.15
N PHE A 361 6.51 2.91 4.79
CA PHE A 361 5.45 3.14 5.75
C PHE A 361 5.47 2.14 6.89
N THR A 362 5.02 2.60 8.05
CA THR A 362 5.02 1.79 9.27
C THR A 362 3.92 0.73 9.22
N GLY A 363 4.34 -0.50 9.20
CA GLY A 363 3.50 -1.69 9.11
C GLY A 363 4.38 -2.86 8.71
N TYR A 364 3.82 -4.06 8.64
CA TYR A 364 4.59 -5.24 8.29
C TYR A 364 3.76 -6.19 7.42
N ILE A 365 4.09 -6.23 6.14
CA ILE A 365 3.44 -7.09 5.14
C ILE A 365 4.52 -7.90 4.40
N PRO A 366 5.00 -9.01 4.98
CA PRO A 366 5.93 -9.91 4.32
C PRO A 366 5.25 -10.68 3.18
N LEU A 367 6.05 -11.32 2.32
CA LEU A 367 5.56 -12.14 1.20
C LEU A 367 4.53 -13.18 1.64
N GLU A 368 4.75 -13.85 2.76
CA GLU A 368 3.82 -14.85 3.32
C GLU A 368 2.45 -14.24 3.65
N LYS A 369 2.45 -13.03 4.19
CA LYS A 369 1.21 -12.31 4.51
C LYS A 369 0.40 -12.01 3.25
N VAL A 370 1.05 -11.51 2.19
CA VAL A 370 0.38 -11.31 0.89
C VAL A 370 -0.15 -12.63 0.35
N TYR A 371 0.66 -13.69 0.34
CA TYR A 371 0.24 -15.00 -0.16
C TYR A 371 -0.89 -15.63 0.66
N SER A 372 -1.01 -15.30 1.94
CA SER A 372 -2.11 -15.79 2.79
C SER A 372 -3.46 -15.16 2.47
N TYR A 373 -3.49 -14.06 1.71
CA TYR A 373 -4.70 -13.31 1.43
C TYR A 373 -5.76 -14.16 0.70
N VAL A 374 -6.99 -14.13 1.21
CA VAL A 374 -8.18 -14.76 0.62
C VAL A 374 -9.15 -13.64 0.24
N PRO A 375 -9.22 -13.23 -1.03
CA PRO A 375 -10.10 -12.15 -1.44
C PRO A 375 -11.55 -12.43 -1.07
N GLY A 376 -12.15 -11.51 -0.29
CA GLY A 376 -13.51 -11.65 0.19
C GLY A 376 -13.73 -12.85 1.14
N GLY A 377 -12.66 -13.37 1.80
CA GLY A 377 -12.76 -14.54 2.68
C GLY A 377 -13.80 -14.41 3.80
N ASP A 378 -14.01 -13.18 4.28
CA ASP A 378 -14.98 -12.85 5.33
C ASP A 378 -16.37 -12.48 4.78
N LEU A 379 -16.57 -12.46 3.44
CA LEU A 379 -17.86 -12.24 2.80
C LEU A 379 -18.67 -13.54 2.70
N PRO A 380 -20.00 -13.44 2.74
CA PRO A 380 -20.87 -14.56 2.36
C PRO A 380 -20.51 -15.09 0.95
N GLU A 381 -20.65 -16.39 0.72
CA GLU A 381 -20.26 -17.01 -0.57
C GLU A 381 -20.94 -16.37 -1.78
N ALA A 382 -22.20 -16.00 -1.65
CA ALA A 382 -22.95 -15.31 -2.72
C ALA A 382 -22.34 -13.96 -3.08
N GLU A 383 -21.84 -13.20 -2.09
CA GLU A 383 -21.22 -11.90 -2.29
C GLU A 383 -19.78 -12.03 -2.79
N ARG A 384 -19.05 -13.05 -2.33
CA ARG A 384 -17.67 -13.31 -2.80
C ARG A 384 -17.60 -13.50 -4.31
N LYS A 385 -18.64 -14.07 -4.93
CA LYS A 385 -18.75 -14.25 -6.39
C LYS A 385 -18.91 -12.93 -7.16
N LEU A 386 -19.25 -11.84 -6.46
CA LEU A 386 -19.40 -10.51 -7.03
C LEU A 386 -18.11 -9.67 -6.94
N VAL A 387 -17.07 -10.19 -6.29
CA VAL A 387 -15.75 -9.59 -6.30
C VAL A 387 -15.13 -9.75 -7.69
N THR A 388 -14.88 -8.64 -8.37
CA THR A 388 -14.37 -8.62 -9.73
C THR A 388 -12.85 -8.72 -9.81
N GLY A 389 -12.14 -8.37 -8.72
CA GLY A 389 -10.69 -8.42 -8.75
C GLY A 389 -9.95 -8.07 -7.47
N VAL A 390 -8.63 -8.07 -7.63
CA VAL A 390 -7.66 -7.73 -6.59
C VAL A 390 -6.62 -6.75 -7.14
N GLN A 391 -6.12 -5.87 -6.28
CA GLN A 391 -5.06 -4.94 -6.64
C GLN A 391 -4.07 -4.74 -5.49
N GLY A 392 -2.77 -4.65 -5.82
CA GLY A 392 -1.72 -4.21 -4.92
C GLY A 392 -1.42 -2.73 -5.15
N ASN A 393 -1.21 -1.98 -4.08
CA ASN A 393 -0.94 -0.55 -4.13
C ASN A 393 0.46 -0.25 -3.63
N LEU A 394 1.19 0.59 -4.35
CA LEU A 394 2.48 1.11 -3.94
C LEU A 394 2.41 2.64 -3.88
N TRP A 395 2.21 3.17 -2.69
CA TRP A 395 2.37 4.60 -2.38
C TRP A 395 3.85 4.93 -2.24
N THR A 396 4.26 6.11 -2.72
CA THR A 396 5.69 6.38 -2.90
C THR A 396 6.26 7.49 -2.01
N GLU A 397 5.58 7.92 -0.95
CA GLU A 397 6.08 8.96 -0.04
C GLU A 397 7.48 8.65 0.51
N HIS A 398 7.82 7.37 0.64
CA HIS A 398 9.12 6.88 1.10
C HIS A 398 9.90 6.10 0.04
N VAL A 399 9.34 5.94 -1.15
CA VAL A 399 9.88 5.11 -2.22
C VAL A 399 10.34 6.01 -3.35
N ALA A 400 11.58 6.54 -3.24
CA ALA A 400 12.06 7.62 -4.09
C ALA A 400 12.74 7.15 -5.39
N THR A 401 13.23 5.89 -5.46
CA THR A 401 13.99 5.40 -6.62
C THR A 401 13.30 4.23 -7.30
N THR A 402 13.63 4.02 -8.56
CA THR A 402 13.12 2.91 -9.37
C THR A 402 13.45 1.55 -8.77
N GLU A 403 14.68 1.38 -8.27
CA GLU A 403 15.12 0.15 -7.61
C GLU A 403 14.33 -0.10 -6.32
N HIS A 404 13.98 0.96 -5.61
CA HIS A 404 13.16 0.83 -4.41
C HIS A 404 11.71 0.43 -4.76
N VAL A 405 11.13 0.97 -5.84
CA VAL A 405 9.83 0.52 -6.36
C VAL A 405 9.87 -0.97 -6.68
N GLU A 406 10.90 -1.43 -7.41
CA GLU A 406 11.08 -2.83 -7.77
C GLU A 406 11.20 -3.72 -6.53
N GLN A 407 12.01 -3.30 -5.55
CA GLN A 407 12.16 -4.01 -4.28
C GLN A 407 10.83 -4.14 -3.52
N MET A 408 10.02 -3.08 -3.51
CA MET A 408 8.75 -3.08 -2.80
C MET A 408 7.66 -3.86 -3.53
N LEU A 409 7.65 -3.86 -4.86
CA LEU A 409 6.67 -4.61 -5.66
C LEU A 409 6.99 -6.11 -5.69
N TRP A 410 8.26 -6.48 -5.89
CA TRP A 410 8.64 -7.87 -6.15
C TRP A 410 9.45 -8.47 -5.00
N PRO A 411 9.12 -9.70 -4.52
CA PRO A 411 8.18 -10.69 -5.09
C PRO A 411 6.74 -10.61 -4.59
N ARG A 412 6.32 -9.60 -3.78
CA ARG A 412 4.94 -9.54 -3.25
C ARG A 412 3.89 -9.49 -4.37
N GLY A 413 4.18 -8.80 -5.46
CA GLY A 413 3.37 -8.81 -6.67
C GLY A 413 3.16 -10.21 -7.24
N MET A 414 4.18 -11.10 -7.20
CA MET A 414 4.03 -12.49 -7.65
C MET A 414 2.98 -13.26 -6.84
N ALA A 415 2.93 -13.03 -5.52
CA ALA A 415 1.93 -13.64 -4.65
C ALA A 415 0.51 -13.16 -5.00
N LEU A 416 0.35 -11.86 -5.23
CA LEU A 416 -0.93 -11.29 -5.62
C LEU A 416 -1.34 -11.74 -7.04
N ALA A 417 -0.38 -11.88 -7.97
CA ALA A 417 -0.63 -12.41 -9.31
C ALA A 417 -1.18 -13.84 -9.25
N GLU A 418 -0.57 -14.71 -8.44
CA GLU A 418 -1.06 -16.09 -8.27
C GLU A 418 -2.47 -16.12 -7.67
N ILE A 419 -2.77 -15.24 -6.70
CA ILE A 419 -4.12 -15.09 -6.14
C ILE A 419 -5.10 -14.60 -7.20
N GLY A 420 -4.73 -13.58 -7.95
CA GLY A 420 -5.58 -13.01 -8.98
C GLY A 420 -5.88 -13.96 -10.14
N TRP A 421 -4.91 -14.83 -10.47
CA TRP A 421 -5.04 -15.80 -11.53
C TRP A 421 -5.75 -17.08 -11.06
N ASN A 422 -5.33 -17.67 -9.94
CA ASN A 422 -5.81 -18.98 -9.48
C ASN A 422 -6.95 -18.91 -8.45
N GLY A 423 -7.33 -17.72 -7.99
CA GLY A 423 -8.24 -17.59 -6.84
C GLY A 423 -7.57 -18.02 -5.54
N THR A 424 -8.25 -18.84 -4.76
CA THR A 424 -7.76 -19.34 -3.47
C THR A 424 -7.70 -20.88 -3.43
N PRO A 425 -6.87 -21.53 -4.27
CA PRO A 425 -6.66 -22.96 -4.18
C PRO A 425 -5.98 -23.32 -2.84
N LYS A 426 -5.80 -24.60 -2.55
CA LYS A 426 -5.02 -25.05 -1.38
C LYS A 426 -3.64 -24.39 -1.43
N LYS A 427 -3.41 -23.41 -0.55
CA LYS A 427 -2.17 -22.63 -0.51
C LYS A 427 -1.08 -23.43 0.18
N ASN A 428 0.07 -23.50 -0.47
CA ASN A 428 1.30 -24.04 0.10
C ASN A 428 2.40 -22.98 -0.02
N TYR A 429 2.59 -22.18 1.03
CA TYR A 429 3.58 -21.11 1.02
C TYR A 429 5.00 -21.62 0.78
N THR A 430 5.36 -22.78 1.33
CA THR A 430 6.70 -23.36 1.14
C THR A 430 7.01 -23.61 -0.33
N GLU A 431 6.07 -24.19 -1.08
CA GLU A 431 6.24 -24.41 -2.52
C GLU A 431 6.17 -23.12 -3.32
N PHE A 432 5.28 -22.19 -2.95
CA PHE A 432 5.25 -20.87 -3.56
C PHE A 432 6.57 -20.12 -3.35
N ARG A 433 7.11 -20.10 -2.13
CA ARG A 433 8.39 -19.44 -1.82
C ARG A 433 9.57 -20.00 -2.63
N LYS A 434 9.59 -21.29 -2.90
CA LYS A 434 10.63 -21.90 -3.79
C LYS A 434 10.52 -21.33 -5.22
N ARG A 435 9.30 -21.24 -5.76
CA ARG A 435 9.08 -20.65 -7.09
C ARG A 435 9.43 -19.16 -7.09
N ALA A 436 9.01 -18.42 -6.05
CA ALA A 436 9.33 -17.00 -5.91
C ALA A 436 10.85 -16.74 -5.83
N LEU A 437 11.61 -17.56 -5.10
CA LEU A 437 13.09 -17.49 -5.08
C LEU A 437 13.70 -17.65 -6.47
N HIS A 438 13.20 -18.59 -7.26
CA HIS A 438 13.65 -18.76 -8.64
C HIS A 438 13.30 -17.53 -9.50
N GLN A 439 12.08 -17.01 -9.38
CA GLN A 439 11.63 -15.83 -10.13
C GLN A 439 12.39 -14.55 -9.72
N VAL A 440 12.79 -14.40 -8.47
CA VAL A 440 13.67 -13.32 -8.01
C VAL A 440 15.00 -13.34 -8.79
N GLU A 441 15.61 -14.50 -8.98
CA GLU A 441 16.85 -14.62 -9.78
C GLU A 441 16.58 -14.33 -11.28
N VAL A 442 15.43 -14.71 -11.81
CA VAL A 442 15.02 -14.36 -13.19
C VAL A 442 14.90 -12.84 -13.33
N LEU A 443 14.21 -12.16 -12.41
CA LEU A 443 14.09 -10.70 -12.43
C LEU A 443 15.47 -10.02 -12.34
N ARG A 444 16.35 -10.48 -11.46
CA ARG A 444 17.73 -9.96 -11.37
C ARG A 444 18.50 -10.13 -12.69
N SER A 445 18.30 -11.25 -13.36
CA SER A 445 19.00 -11.53 -14.63
C SER A 445 18.61 -10.60 -15.78
N ILE A 446 17.47 -9.91 -15.66
CA ILE A 446 16.98 -8.93 -16.63
C ILE A 446 17.14 -7.47 -16.15
N GLY A 447 17.91 -7.27 -15.06
CA GLY A 447 18.26 -5.94 -14.56
C GLY A 447 17.27 -5.35 -13.55
N GLN A 448 16.29 -6.13 -13.07
CA GLN A 448 15.40 -5.68 -12.00
C GLN A 448 16.02 -5.89 -10.62
N HIS A 449 15.59 -5.12 -9.63
CA HIS A 449 16.10 -5.13 -8.25
C HIS A 449 15.05 -5.63 -7.23
N PRO A 450 14.53 -6.87 -7.36
CA PRO A 450 13.55 -7.40 -6.43
C PRO A 450 14.13 -7.53 -5.02
N PHE A 451 13.27 -7.55 -4.01
CA PHE A 451 13.65 -7.81 -2.63
C PHE A 451 14.45 -9.11 -2.51
N ASP A 452 15.47 -9.08 -1.64
CA ASP A 452 16.35 -10.22 -1.40
C ASP A 452 15.68 -11.29 -0.51
N LEU A 453 14.72 -12.00 -1.10
CA LEU A 453 13.95 -13.05 -0.43
C LEU A 453 14.82 -14.15 0.17
N LYS A 454 16.02 -14.38 -0.38
CA LYS A 454 16.94 -15.42 0.10
C LYS A 454 17.48 -15.11 1.51
N HIS A 455 17.69 -13.83 1.79
CA HIS A 455 18.23 -13.35 3.06
C HIS A 455 17.17 -12.66 3.93
N GLU A 456 15.91 -12.96 3.69
CA GLU A 456 14.79 -12.49 4.52
C GLU A 456 15.00 -12.93 5.99
N VAL A 457 14.89 -11.96 6.90
CA VAL A 457 14.95 -12.19 8.36
C VAL A 457 13.62 -12.80 8.86
N GLY A 458 12.51 -12.35 8.28
CA GLY A 458 11.18 -12.78 8.66
C GLY A 458 10.65 -12.07 9.92
N PRO A 459 9.71 -12.67 10.64
CA PRO A 459 9.13 -12.10 11.85
C PRO A 459 10.20 -11.80 12.91
N ARG A 460 9.97 -10.77 13.73
CA ARG A 460 10.91 -10.40 14.80
C ARG A 460 11.19 -11.60 15.71
N PRO A 461 12.46 -12.03 15.86
CA PRO A 461 12.80 -13.27 16.54
C PRO A 461 12.26 -13.34 17.98
N GLU A 462 12.24 -12.20 18.69
CA GLU A 462 11.75 -12.10 20.06
C GLU A 462 10.23 -12.32 20.16
N SER A 463 9.51 -12.07 19.07
CA SER A 463 8.04 -12.24 19.02
C SER A 463 7.57 -13.67 18.76
N LEU A 464 8.50 -14.57 18.35
CA LEU A 464 8.17 -15.93 17.91
C LEU A 464 7.93 -16.90 19.08
N LYS A 465 8.46 -16.60 20.26
CA LYS A 465 8.37 -17.48 21.43
C LYS A 465 8.03 -16.66 22.67
N PRO A 466 7.19 -17.18 23.56
CA PRO A 466 6.94 -16.53 24.84
C PRO A 466 8.24 -16.29 25.62
N ALA A 467 8.37 -15.10 26.19
CA ALA A 467 9.49 -14.77 27.06
C ALA A 467 9.42 -15.57 28.37
N LYS A 468 10.54 -16.11 28.80
CA LYS A 468 10.65 -16.65 30.16
C LYS A 468 10.63 -15.46 31.15
N ASN A 469 9.56 -15.32 31.91
CA ASN A 469 9.31 -14.16 32.74
C ASN A 469 8.77 -14.58 34.12
N LYS A 470 9.50 -14.25 35.19
CA LYS A 470 9.05 -14.51 36.57
C LYS A 470 7.82 -13.67 36.96
N ALA A 471 7.55 -12.59 36.24
CA ALA A 471 6.37 -11.75 36.40
C ALA A 471 5.18 -12.20 35.54
N LEU A 472 5.23 -13.38 34.91
CA LEU A 472 4.15 -13.85 34.07
C LEU A 472 2.81 -13.87 34.84
N GLY A 473 1.82 -13.10 34.36
CA GLY A 473 0.50 -12.97 34.98
C GLY A 473 0.49 -12.21 36.32
N ALA A 474 1.60 -11.55 36.70
CA ALA A 474 1.65 -10.71 37.90
C ALA A 474 0.69 -9.51 37.79
N LYS A 475 0.22 -9.00 38.92
CA LYS A 475 -0.63 -7.81 38.96
C LYS A 475 0.18 -6.58 38.54
N VAL A 476 -0.30 -5.85 37.55
CA VAL A 476 0.26 -4.57 37.14
C VAL A 476 -0.63 -3.44 37.63
N VAL A 477 -0.06 -2.49 38.35
CA VAL A 477 -0.71 -1.26 38.78
C VAL A 477 -0.20 -0.13 37.88
N TYR A 478 -1.10 0.47 37.17
CA TYR A 478 -0.81 1.62 36.30
C TYR A 478 -0.94 2.90 37.13
N ASN A 479 0.19 3.41 37.65
CA ASN A 479 0.23 4.70 38.38
C ASN A 479 -0.07 5.86 37.41
N LYS A 480 0.22 5.66 36.11
CA LYS A 480 -0.29 6.45 34.98
C LYS A 480 -1.01 5.53 34.01
N PRO A 481 -2.19 5.90 33.49
CA PRO A 481 -2.96 5.03 32.63
C PRO A 481 -2.27 4.82 31.28
N MET A 482 -2.42 3.60 30.73
CA MET A 482 -2.06 3.32 29.33
C MET A 482 -2.96 4.09 28.36
N ASN A 483 -2.50 4.29 27.14
CA ASN A 483 -3.31 4.90 26.10
C ASN A 483 -4.38 3.92 25.58
N LYS A 484 -5.62 4.40 25.47
CA LYS A 484 -6.78 3.56 25.09
C LYS A 484 -6.73 3.05 23.65
N SER A 485 -5.99 3.70 22.76
CA SER A 485 -5.89 3.29 21.36
C SER A 485 -4.97 2.08 21.14
N TYR A 486 -3.99 1.85 22.06
CA TYR A 486 -3.02 0.78 21.93
C TYR A 486 -2.80 0.13 23.29
N THR A 487 -3.69 -0.79 23.64
CA THR A 487 -3.68 -1.46 24.95
C THR A 487 -2.91 -2.78 24.97
N ALA A 488 -2.51 -3.31 23.82
CA ALA A 488 -1.81 -4.59 23.65
C ALA A 488 -2.55 -5.79 24.31
N GLY A 489 -3.88 -5.71 24.44
CA GLY A 489 -4.67 -6.77 25.11
C GLY A 489 -5.03 -6.44 26.55
N GLY A 490 -4.64 -5.28 27.09
CA GLY A 490 -5.12 -4.78 28.39
C GLY A 490 -4.07 -4.79 29.50
N GLU A 491 -4.55 -4.90 30.75
CA GLU A 491 -3.74 -4.67 31.95
C GLU A 491 -2.57 -5.65 32.15
N GLN A 492 -2.66 -6.85 31.57
CA GLN A 492 -1.63 -7.88 31.68
C GLN A 492 -0.57 -7.82 30.60
N ALA A 493 -0.72 -6.95 29.61
CA ALA A 493 0.11 -6.94 28.39
C ALA A 493 1.61 -6.78 28.66
N LEU A 494 2.00 -6.07 29.72
CA LEU A 494 3.41 -5.89 30.08
C LEU A 494 4.07 -7.12 30.73
N VAL A 495 3.28 -8.13 31.09
CA VAL A 495 3.73 -9.33 31.82
C VAL A 495 3.04 -10.61 31.31
N ASP A 496 2.58 -10.63 30.05
CA ASP A 496 1.92 -11.78 29.43
C ASP A 496 2.88 -12.72 28.68
N GLY A 497 4.15 -12.35 28.63
CA GLY A 497 5.21 -13.10 27.96
C GLY A 497 5.28 -12.88 26.46
N LYS A 498 4.47 -12.00 25.86
CA LYS A 498 4.42 -11.79 24.42
C LYS A 498 5.20 -10.53 24.02
N ARG A 499 6.29 -10.72 23.31
CA ARG A 499 7.06 -9.62 22.73
C ARG A 499 6.40 -9.09 21.46
N GLY A 500 6.48 -7.80 21.24
CA GLY A 500 6.00 -7.14 20.03
C GLY A 500 6.78 -7.56 18.76
N GLY A 501 6.10 -7.55 17.64
CA GLY A 501 6.68 -7.76 16.32
C GLY A 501 7.35 -6.51 15.75
N TRP A 502 7.44 -6.45 14.42
CA TRP A 502 8.03 -5.31 13.72
C TRP A 502 7.12 -4.08 13.64
N ALA A 503 5.80 -4.24 13.71
CA ALA A 503 4.84 -3.14 13.62
C ALA A 503 4.35 -2.70 15.01
N TYR A 504 4.27 -1.39 15.23
CA TYR A 504 3.72 -0.83 16.48
C TYR A 504 2.23 -1.17 16.68
N SER A 505 1.53 -1.47 15.59
CA SER A 505 0.08 -1.77 15.53
C SER A 505 -0.23 -3.26 15.53
N ASP A 506 0.73 -4.15 15.85
CA ASP A 506 0.54 -5.60 15.83
C ASP A 506 -0.29 -6.16 17.00
N GLY A 507 -0.74 -5.28 17.90
CA GLY A 507 -1.54 -5.64 19.09
C GLY A 507 -0.71 -6.15 20.26
N ARG A 508 0.63 -6.02 20.23
CA ARG A 508 1.55 -6.47 21.29
C ARG A 508 2.39 -5.33 21.89
N TRP A 509 2.20 -4.11 21.42
CA TRP A 509 2.85 -2.91 21.92
C TRP A 509 1.85 -2.06 22.69
N GLN A 510 2.09 -1.85 23.99
CA GLN A 510 1.25 -1.01 24.84
C GLN A 510 1.78 0.42 24.83
N ALA A 511 0.90 1.38 24.54
CA ALA A 511 1.27 2.78 24.41
C ALA A 511 1.02 3.59 25.70
N PHE A 512 1.90 4.55 25.93
CA PHE A 512 1.84 5.50 27.02
C PHE A 512 2.07 6.93 26.50
N THR A 513 1.43 7.90 27.16
CA THR A 513 1.54 9.32 26.84
C THR A 513 1.60 10.17 28.12
N GLY A 514 2.04 11.40 28.00
CA GLY A 514 2.12 12.35 29.12
C GLY A 514 3.52 12.90 29.32
N SER A 515 3.66 13.93 30.17
CA SER A 515 4.91 14.61 30.48
C SER A 515 4.93 14.97 31.96
N PRO A 516 6.10 14.93 32.65
CA PRO A 516 7.40 14.45 32.17
C PRO A 516 7.48 12.91 32.05
N GLU A 517 6.81 12.16 32.92
CA GLU A 517 6.71 10.70 32.81
C GLU A 517 5.55 10.35 31.88
N ALA A 518 5.81 9.51 30.87
CA ALA A 518 4.78 8.92 30.03
C ALA A 518 4.30 7.59 30.63
N MET A 519 5.22 6.72 31.06
CA MET A 519 4.92 5.42 31.66
C MET A 519 5.34 5.43 33.15
N ASP A 520 4.45 4.97 34.04
CA ASP A 520 4.73 4.68 35.43
C ASP A 520 3.86 3.49 35.87
N VAL A 521 4.48 2.33 36.03
CA VAL A 521 3.81 1.08 36.37
C VAL A 521 4.50 0.38 37.51
N THR A 522 3.72 -0.30 38.38
CA THR A 522 4.22 -1.13 39.46
C THR A 522 3.74 -2.57 39.27
N ILE A 523 4.67 -3.52 39.21
CA ILE A 523 4.42 -4.95 39.08
C ILE A 523 4.54 -5.59 40.48
N ASP A 524 3.48 -6.26 40.96
CA ASP A 524 3.47 -7.02 42.20
C ASP A 524 3.68 -8.51 41.88
N LEU A 525 4.83 -9.05 42.21
CA LEU A 525 5.17 -10.47 42.07
C LEU A 525 4.43 -11.40 43.05
N GLY A 526 3.57 -10.83 43.92
CA GLY A 526 2.81 -11.56 44.95
C GLY A 526 3.64 -12.00 46.16
N LYS A 527 4.94 -12.19 45.97
CA LYS A 527 5.89 -12.59 47.01
C LYS A 527 7.27 -12.04 46.76
N ARG A 528 8.10 -11.96 47.79
CA ARG A 528 9.51 -11.63 47.65
C ARG A 528 10.20 -12.67 46.78
N THR A 529 10.75 -12.25 45.65
CA THR A 529 11.34 -13.09 44.60
C THR A 529 12.79 -12.69 44.37
N SER A 530 13.68 -13.67 44.21
CA SER A 530 15.07 -13.43 43.80
C SER A 530 15.14 -13.03 42.32
N LEU A 531 15.76 -11.90 42.07
CA LEU A 531 15.89 -11.27 40.74
C LEU A 531 17.35 -11.28 40.30
N SER A 532 17.61 -11.71 39.07
CA SER A 532 18.91 -11.64 38.43
C SER A 532 18.96 -10.60 37.27
N GLY A 533 17.80 -10.06 36.90
CA GLY A 533 17.70 -9.03 35.88
C GLY A 533 16.27 -8.60 35.56
N ILE A 534 16.13 -7.44 34.96
CA ILE A 534 14.87 -6.92 34.43
C ILE A 534 15.16 -6.33 33.05
N GLU A 535 14.40 -6.74 32.05
CA GLU A 535 14.52 -6.24 30.67
C GLU A 535 13.21 -5.61 30.24
N ILE A 536 13.27 -4.44 29.58
CA ILE A 536 12.12 -3.66 29.15
C ILE A 536 12.34 -3.28 27.69
N GLY A 537 11.41 -3.68 26.81
CA GLY A 537 11.53 -3.42 25.38
C GLY A 537 10.74 -2.19 24.94
N PHE A 538 11.39 -1.31 24.19
CA PHE A 538 10.78 -0.14 23.56
C PHE A 538 11.05 -0.12 22.06
N MET A 539 10.21 0.60 21.32
CA MET A 539 10.41 0.84 19.90
C MET A 539 10.28 2.31 19.55
N GLN A 540 10.89 2.69 18.42
CA GLN A 540 10.68 3.97 17.76
C GLN A 540 10.27 3.76 16.31
N MET A 541 9.21 4.44 15.92
CA MET A 541 8.78 4.70 14.55
C MET A 541 8.33 6.15 14.51
N THR A 542 9.21 7.05 14.13
CA THR A 542 9.02 8.50 14.32
C THR A 542 7.77 9.03 13.62
N ARG A 543 7.43 8.48 12.46
CA ARG A 543 6.35 9.01 11.64
C ARG A 543 4.95 8.87 12.25
N PRO A 544 4.54 7.74 12.84
CA PRO A 544 3.28 7.66 13.57
C PRO A 544 3.35 8.31 14.96
N GLY A 545 4.46 9.00 15.26
CA GLY A 545 4.67 9.63 16.57
C GLY A 545 5.03 8.65 17.68
N VAL A 546 5.58 7.48 17.34
CA VAL A 546 6.13 6.52 18.31
C VAL A 546 7.61 6.83 18.52
N ASN A 547 8.01 7.19 19.72
CA ASN A 547 9.38 7.61 20.04
C ASN A 547 9.94 6.81 21.21
N LEU A 548 11.28 6.72 21.29
CA LEU A 548 11.94 6.15 22.46
C LEU A 548 11.75 7.07 23.68
N PRO A 549 11.64 6.51 24.91
CA PRO A 549 11.64 7.32 26.12
C PRO A 549 12.95 8.08 26.26
N SER A 550 12.91 9.29 26.84
CA SER A 550 14.14 10.05 27.10
C SER A 550 14.95 9.50 28.27
N GLN A 551 14.30 8.81 29.20
CA GLN A 551 14.94 8.12 30.32
C GLN A 551 14.08 6.93 30.77
N VAL A 552 14.73 5.85 31.18
CA VAL A 552 14.07 4.70 31.80
C VAL A 552 14.68 4.43 33.18
N THR A 553 13.83 4.26 34.21
CA THR A 553 14.25 3.92 35.55
C THR A 553 13.53 2.65 36.04
N VAL A 554 14.24 1.86 36.86
CA VAL A 554 13.67 0.71 37.57
C VAL A 554 13.99 0.84 39.04
N ALA A 555 12.98 0.68 39.88
CA ALA A 555 13.10 0.66 41.35
C ALA A 555 12.44 -0.59 41.94
N LEU A 556 13.00 -1.08 43.02
CA LEU A 556 12.56 -2.28 43.73
C LEU A 556 12.03 -1.95 45.14
N SER A 557 11.02 -2.70 45.56
CA SER A 557 10.45 -2.58 46.91
C SER A 557 10.00 -3.94 47.46
N ASN A 558 9.92 -4.05 48.80
CA ASN A 558 9.33 -5.20 49.46
C ASN A 558 7.98 -4.87 50.14
N ASP A 559 7.71 -3.61 50.44
CA ASP A 559 6.50 -3.10 51.07
C ASP A 559 5.51 -2.45 50.09
N GLY A 560 5.96 -2.08 48.88
CA GLY A 560 5.15 -1.38 47.87
C GLY A 560 5.08 0.13 48.09
N GLU A 561 5.73 0.67 49.13
CA GLU A 561 5.73 2.07 49.51
C GLU A 561 7.11 2.70 49.32
N THR A 562 8.15 2.07 49.86
CA THR A 562 9.54 2.55 49.76
C THR A 562 10.26 1.85 48.63
N PHE A 563 10.60 2.60 47.58
CA PHE A 563 11.28 2.08 46.42
C PHE A 563 12.75 2.53 46.35
N THR A 564 13.64 1.58 46.12
CA THR A 564 15.07 1.83 45.89
C THR A 564 15.37 1.70 44.40
N GLU A 565 15.87 2.76 43.77
CA GLU A 565 16.30 2.73 42.38
C GLU A 565 17.51 1.80 42.19
N VAL A 566 17.43 0.95 41.17
CA VAL A 566 18.48 -0.01 40.80
C VAL A 566 18.99 0.19 39.37
N TYR A 567 18.24 0.94 38.59
CA TYR A 567 18.60 1.27 37.21
C TYR A 567 18.05 2.62 36.82
N SER A 568 18.89 3.43 36.19
CA SER A 568 18.53 4.67 35.53
C SER A 568 19.39 4.85 34.30
N LYS A 569 18.78 5.10 33.15
CA LYS A 569 19.49 5.33 31.91
C LYS A 569 18.77 6.35 31.06
N ASP A 570 19.50 7.39 30.66
CA ASP A 570 19.08 8.31 29.61
C ASP A 570 19.22 7.66 28.24
N GLU A 571 18.23 7.86 27.36
CA GLU A 571 18.26 7.38 25.99
C GLU A 571 18.47 8.56 25.04
N PRO A 572 19.47 8.49 24.16
CA PRO A 572 19.67 9.52 23.14
C PRO A 572 18.41 9.74 22.31
N GLN A 573 18.03 11.00 22.15
CA GLN A 573 16.87 11.38 21.38
C GLN A 573 17.28 11.75 19.96
N GLU A 574 16.91 10.90 19.00
CA GLU A 574 17.22 11.08 17.60
C GLU A 574 15.94 11.01 16.78
N ARG A 575 15.71 12.02 15.92
CA ARG A 575 14.61 12.01 14.97
C ARG A 575 15.09 11.35 13.68
N THR A 576 14.79 10.06 13.51
CA THR A 576 15.20 9.26 12.35
C THR A 576 13.99 8.55 11.74
N LEU A 577 14.00 8.36 10.42
CA LEU A 577 13.01 7.51 9.73
C LEU A 577 13.26 6.01 9.94
N LYS A 578 14.45 5.64 10.42
CA LYS A 578 14.76 4.24 10.73
C LYS A 578 13.97 3.76 11.93
N ALA A 579 13.36 2.60 11.84
CA ALA A 579 12.76 1.94 12.99
C ALA A 579 13.87 1.48 13.96
N LEU A 580 13.68 1.80 15.24
CA LEU A 580 14.62 1.41 16.31
C LEU A 580 13.89 0.52 17.31
N TYR A 581 14.59 -0.50 17.80
CA TYR A 581 14.14 -1.37 18.87
C TYR A 581 15.21 -1.35 19.96
N ARG A 582 14.81 -1.01 21.20
CA ARG A 582 15.71 -0.85 22.34
C ARG A 582 15.25 -1.72 23.48
N THR A 583 16.22 -2.38 24.12
CA THR A 583 16.00 -3.10 25.39
C THR A 583 16.82 -2.42 26.47
N HIS A 584 16.12 -1.88 27.48
CA HIS A 584 16.74 -1.43 28.72
C HIS A 584 16.87 -2.60 29.66
N ALA A 585 18.05 -2.86 30.19
CA ALA A 585 18.33 -4.04 30.98
C ALA A 585 19.08 -3.69 32.27
N TRP A 586 18.45 -3.95 33.41
CA TRP A 586 19.15 -4.07 34.69
C TRP A 586 19.64 -5.50 34.88
N ARG A 587 20.86 -5.65 35.39
CA ARG A 587 21.43 -6.94 35.81
C ARG A 587 22.00 -6.83 37.19
N GLY A 588 21.70 -7.79 38.07
CA GLY A 588 22.16 -7.79 39.45
C GLY A 588 21.51 -8.91 40.24
N HIS A 589 21.85 -9.01 41.54
CA HIS A 589 21.28 -9.97 42.48
C HIS A 589 20.57 -9.22 43.60
N LYS A 590 19.25 -9.14 43.53
CA LYS A 590 18.39 -8.51 44.53
C LYS A 590 17.18 -9.41 44.79
N SER A 591 16.48 -9.15 45.91
CA SER A 591 15.18 -9.77 46.18
C SER A 591 14.17 -8.69 46.43
N ALA A 592 13.04 -8.75 45.71
CA ALA A 592 11.95 -7.80 45.86
C ALA A 592 10.60 -8.48 45.59
N ARG A 593 9.52 -7.87 46.10
CA ARG A 593 8.15 -8.21 45.70
C ARG A 593 7.60 -7.27 44.65
N TYR A 594 7.95 -5.99 44.72
CA TYR A 594 7.44 -4.97 43.80
C TYR A 594 8.54 -4.43 42.91
N ILE A 595 8.22 -4.23 41.65
CA ILE A 595 9.08 -3.63 40.63
C ILE A 595 8.34 -2.43 40.08
N ARG A 596 8.91 -1.23 40.20
CA ARG A 596 8.36 -0.02 39.57
C ARG A 596 9.21 0.36 38.38
N VAL A 597 8.55 0.51 37.23
CA VAL A 597 9.18 0.94 35.99
C VAL A 597 8.61 2.29 35.59
N LYS A 598 9.50 3.26 35.35
CA LYS A 598 9.13 4.56 34.80
C LYS A 598 9.86 4.82 33.50
N ALA A 599 9.17 5.45 32.56
CA ALA A 599 9.76 5.97 31.34
C ALA A 599 9.30 7.41 31.10
N LYS A 600 10.28 8.33 30.96
CA LYS A 600 10.00 9.72 30.64
C LYS A 600 9.58 9.86 29.19
N ALA A 601 8.71 10.82 28.93
CA ALA A 601 8.31 11.17 27.57
C ALA A 601 9.53 11.47 26.69
N SER A 602 9.40 11.19 25.39
CA SER A 602 10.36 11.66 24.40
C SER A 602 10.38 13.19 24.35
N THR A 603 11.53 13.79 24.04
CA THR A 603 11.63 15.22 23.78
C THR A 603 10.84 15.65 22.53
N PHE A 604 10.50 14.71 21.67
CA PHE A 604 9.66 14.92 20.48
C PHE A 604 8.15 14.73 20.76
N GLY A 605 7.76 14.36 22.00
CA GLY A 605 6.38 14.03 22.33
C GLY A 605 5.94 12.70 21.76
N GLY A 606 4.62 12.55 21.51
CA GLY A 606 4.03 11.35 20.95
C GLY A 606 3.85 10.19 21.93
N PHE A 607 3.90 8.97 21.40
CA PHE A 607 3.72 7.73 22.17
C PHE A 607 5.08 7.15 22.58
N ILE A 608 5.13 6.62 23.82
CA ILE A 608 6.13 5.62 24.23
C ILE A 608 5.45 4.26 24.13
N MET A 609 6.05 3.32 23.40
CA MET A 609 5.51 1.96 23.26
C MET A 609 6.43 0.93 23.90
N CYS A 610 5.85 0.14 24.81
CA CYS A 610 6.52 -0.95 25.50
C CYS A 610 5.86 -2.28 25.14
N ASP A 611 6.66 -3.32 24.86
CA ASP A 611 6.13 -4.66 24.56
C ASP A 611 6.03 -5.54 25.80
N GLU A 612 7.06 -5.58 26.64
CA GLU A 612 7.10 -6.50 27.79
C GLU A 612 8.09 -6.01 28.85
N VAL A 613 7.80 -6.29 30.10
CA VAL A 613 8.73 -6.18 31.24
C VAL A 613 9.11 -7.58 31.69
N ILE A 614 10.29 -8.04 31.29
CA ILE A 614 10.80 -9.39 31.57
C ILE A 614 11.59 -9.39 32.88
N VAL A 615 11.17 -10.18 33.84
CA VAL A 615 11.80 -10.38 35.15
C VAL A 615 12.53 -11.73 35.15
N LYS A 616 13.86 -11.70 35.42
CA LYS A 616 14.74 -12.87 35.43
C LYS A 616 15.13 -13.29 36.85
#